data_7b69242798651e03dd50cdeca73a5e7e
#
_entry.id   7b69242798651e03dd50cdeca73a5e7e
#
_cell.length_a   1.000
_cell.length_b   1.000
_cell.length_c   1.000
_cell.angle_alpha   90.00
_cell.angle_beta   90.00
_cell.angle_gamma   90.00
#
_symmetry.space_group_name_H-M   'P 1'
#
loop_
_entity.id
_entity.type
_entity.pdbx_description
1 polymer ?
#
loop_
_entity_poly.entity_id
_entity_poly.type
_entity_poly.pdbx_seq_one_letter_code
_entity_poly.pdbx_strand_id
1 'polypeptide(L)'
;MLPASPANRLAAAIIKARVVLSVAHTDPEVAWVCLIEDQERARGIKVKKGLFPWTASDRAIASGCDEGVTKLLFDNSPETHGYGKILGGGMVGTHAGGMIGQIALAIEMGADAVDIGKTIHPHPTFGESIGMAAEVAHGSCTDLPPVRR
;
A
#
# COMPACT_ATOMS: atom_id res chain seq x y z
N MET A 1 24.94 9.63 -37.41
CA MET A 1 24.13 9.30 -36.22
C MET A 1 24.66 10.15 -35.08
N LEU A 2 23.92 11.20 -34.69
CA LEU A 2 24.34 12.09 -33.61
C LEU A 2 24.22 11.36 -32.26
N PRO A 3 25.19 11.45 -31.37
CA PRO A 3 25.08 10.84 -30.02
C PRO A 3 23.93 11.48 -29.26
N ALA A 4 23.14 10.64 -28.59
CA ALA A 4 22.03 11.10 -27.73
C ALA A 4 22.50 12.15 -26.74
N SER A 5 21.75 13.24 -26.59
CA SER A 5 22.11 14.34 -25.69
C SER A 5 22.24 13.83 -24.23
N PRO A 6 23.07 14.48 -23.40
CA PRO A 6 23.20 14.13 -21.98
C PRO A 6 21.87 14.08 -21.25
N ALA A 7 20.93 14.99 -21.60
CA ALA A 7 19.56 15.02 -21.04
C ALA A 7 18.77 13.75 -21.38
N ASN A 8 18.88 13.21 -22.59
CA ASN A 8 18.22 11.96 -22.97
C ASN A 8 18.81 10.73 -22.26
N ARG A 9 20.12 10.74 -21.97
CA ARG A 9 20.75 9.66 -21.20
C ARG A 9 20.34 9.71 -19.73
N LEU A 10 20.19 10.91 -19.16
CA LEU A 10 19.71 11.08 -17.80
C LEU A 10 18.25 10.64 -17.67
N ALA A 11 17.39 11.03 -18.60
CA ALA A 11 15.99 10.60 -18.64
C ALA A 11 15.86 9.07 -18.77
N ALA A 12 16.65 8.43 -19.65
CA ALA A 12 16.65 6.98 -19.81
C ALA A 12 17.21 6.23 -18.58
N ALA A 13 18.09 6.87 -17.79
CA ALA A 13 18.63 6.28 -16.56
C ALA A 13 17.68 6.42 -15.36
N ILE A 14 16.76 7.40 -15.39
CA ILE A 14 15.85 7.71 -14.28
C ILE A 14 14.58 6.86 -14.31
N ILE A 15 14.12 6.41 -15.48
CA ILE A 15 12.91 5.58 -15.59
C ILE A 15 13.29 4.09 -15.46
N LYS A 16 13.85 3.69 -14.34
CA LYS A 16 13.73 2.32 -13.85
C LYS A 16 12.47 2.27 -12.96
N ALA A 17 11.31 2.31 -13.58
CA ALA A 17 10.07 2.13 -12.84
C ALA A 17 10.07 0.74 -12.20
N ARG A 18 10.45 0.65 -10.93
CA ARG A 18 10.31 -0.56 -10.11
C ARG A 18 8.87 -0.77 -9.71
N VAL A 19 8.12 0.31 -9.63
CA VAL A 19 6.78 0.38 -9.08
C VAL A 19 5.84 0.87 -10.17
N VAL A 20 4.93 0.00 -10.59
CA VAL A 20 3.86 0.34 -11.54
C VAL A 20 2.55 0.26 -10.77
N LEU A 21 1.83 1.37 -10.75
CA LEU A 21 0.49 1.46 -10.18
C LEU A 21 -0.57 1.42 -11.28
N SER A 22 -1.78 1.02 -10.89
CA SER A 22 -2.95 1.00 -11.76
C SER A 22 -4.14 1.56 -11.00
N VAL A 23 -4.99 2.29 -11.71
CA VAL A 23 -6.22 2.88 -11.15
C VAL A 23 -7.37 2.64 -12.12
N ALA A 24 -8.48 2.12 -11.59
CA ALA A 24 -9.77 2.12 -12.25
C ALA A 24 -10.62 3.22 -11.63
N HIS A 25 -10.96 4.24 -12.43
CA HIS A 25 -11.77 5.40 -12.01
C HIS A 25 -13.27 5.06 -12.02
N THR A 26 -13.61 4.02 -11.29
CA THR A 26 -14.98 3.60 -11.01
C THR A 26 -15.53 4.31 -9.78
N ASP A 27 -16.76 4.03 -9.38
CA ASP A 27 -17.34 4.48 -8.11
C ASP A 27 -17.83 3.25 -7.34
N PRO A 28 -17.13 2.85 -6.25
CA PRO A 28 -15.87 3.40 -5.73
C PRO A 28 -14.65 3.15 -6.65
N GLU A 29 -13.60 3.98 -6.51
CA GLU A 29 -12.35 3.79 -7.23
C GLU A 29 -11.63 2.52 -6.76
N VAL A 30 -10.90 1.87 -7.68
CA VAL A 30 -10.01 0.72 -7.37
C VAL A 30 -8.60 1.07 -7.79
N ALA A 31 -7.67 1.04 -6.85
CA ALA A 31 -6.27 1.33 -7.12
C ALA A 31 -5.37 0.24 -6.52
N TRP A 32 -4.33 -0.15 -7.26
CA TRP A 32 -3.37 -1.14 -6.76
C TRP A 32 -1.96 -0.88 -7.30
N VAL A 33 -0.98 -1.42 -6.62
CA VAL A 33 0.44 -1.25 -6.96
C VAL A 33 1.22 -2.52 -6.67
N CYS A 34 2.07 -2.91 -7.63
CA CYS A 34 2.97 -4.06 -7.56
C CYS A 34 2.24 -5.39 -7.29
N LEU A 35 2.63 -6.12 -6.24
CA LEU A 35 2.12 -7.45 -5.94
C LEU A 35 0.65 -7.40 -5.49
N ILE A 36 -0.19 -8.25 -6.11
CA ILE A 36 -1.56 -8.55 -5.67
C ILE A 36 -1.67 -10.01 -5.23
N GLU A 37 -2.73 -10.36 -4.47
CA GLU A 37 -2.87 -11.69 -3.87
C GLU A 37 -2.86 -12.85 -4.88
N ASP A 38 -3.44 -12.66 -6.06
CA ASP A 38 -3.45 -13.72 -7.07
C ASP A 38 -2.05 -14.01 -7.61
N GLN A 39 -1.22 -12.96 -7.76
CA GLN A 39 0.18 -13.12 -8.16
C GLN A 39 1.02 -13.73 -7.03
N GLU A 40 0.76 -13.36 -5.78
CA GLU A 40 1.39 -13.94 -4.58
C GLU A 40 1.15 -15.46 -4.56
N ARG A 41 -0.11 -15.89 -4.68
CA ARG A 41 -0.47 -17.30 -4.71
C ARG A 41 0.18 -18.06 -5.88
N ALA A 42 0.12 -17.47 -7.09
CA ALA A 42 0.69 -18.08 -8.29
C ALA A 42 2.22 -18.24 -8.21
N ARG A 43 2.90 -17.35 -7.52
CA ARG A 43 4.38 -17.36 -7.38
C ARG A 43 4.86 -18.05 -6.10
N GLY A 44 3.96 -18.45 -5.20
CA GLY A 44 4.32 -19.06 -3.91
C GLY A 44 5.07 -18.12 -2.98
N ILE A 45 4.86 -16.80 -3.11
CA ILE A 45 5.52 -15.79 -2.26
C ILE A 45 4.83 -15.79 -0.90
N LYS A 46 5.59 -15.91 0.17
CA LYS A 46 5.05 -15.80 1.53
C LYS A 46 4.86 -14.35 1.89
N VAL A 47 3.63 -13.94 2.15
CA VAL A 47 3.31 -12.57 2.55
C VAL A 47 2.59 -12.52 3.89
N LYS A 48 2.82 -11.42 4.60
CA LYS A 48 2.02 -10.98 5.74
C LYS A 48 1.07 -9.91 5.24
N LYS A 49 -0.22 -10.02 5.58
CA LYS A 49 -1.28 -9.15 5.07
C LYS A 49 -1.75 -8.20 6.15
N GLY A 50 -1.90 -6.94 5.82
CA GLY A 50 -2.62 -5.96 6.60
C GLY A 50 -3.84 -5.50 5.82
N LEU A 51 -5.03 -5.72 6.38
CA LEU A 51 -6.27 -5.29 5.78
C LEU A 51 -7.03 -4.43 6.78
N PHE A 52 -7.31 -3.19 6.38
CA PHE A 52 -8.10 -2.25 7.17
C PHE A 52 -9.40 -1.92 6.44
N PRO A 53 -10.56 -2.33 6.97
CA PRO A 53 -11.86 -1.98 6.41
C PRO A 53 -12.19 -0.53 6.78
N TRP A 54 -12.74 0.24 5.85
CA TRP A 54 -13.08 1.64 6.09
C TRP A 54 -14.31 1.84 6.99
N THR A 55 -15.04 0.76 7.26
CA THR A 55 -16.07 0.76 8.32
C THR A 55 -15.50 1.09 9.72
N ALA A 56 -14.19 1.02 9.89
CA ALA A 56 -13.47 1.42 11.10
C ALA A 56 -12.75 2.78 10.94
N SER A 57 -12.94 3.49 9.83
CA SER A 57 -12.34 4.81 9.58
C SER A 57 -13.32 5.92 9.92
N ASP A 58 -13.00 6.76 10.90
CA ASP A 58 -13.81 7.92 11.28
C ASP A 58 -14.13 8.84 10.11
N ARG A 59 -13.14 9.04 9.22
CA ARG A 59 -13.34 9.88 8.02
C ARG A 59 -14.30 9.25 7.04
N ALA A 60 -14.19 7.95 6.79
CA ALA A 60 -15.06 7.27 5.84
C ALA A 60 -16.51 7.24 6.35
N ILE A 61 -16.71 6.95 7.63
CA ILE A 61 -18.01 6.98 8.31
C ILE A 61 -18.62 8.39 8.22
N ALA A 62 -17.86 9.42 8.60
CA ALA A 62 -18.34 10.80 8.57
C ALA A 62 -18.68 11.30 7.16
N SER A 63 -18.07 10.72 6.14
CA SER A 63 -18.30 11.06 4.73
C SER A 63 -19.34 10.17 4.06
N GLY A 64 -19.88 9.14 4.74
CA GLY A 64 -20.86 8.21 4.19
C GLY A 64 -20.33 7.35 3.05
N CYS A 65 -19.05 6.96 3.10
CA CYS A 65 -18.38 6.12 2.10
C CYS A 65 -17.45 5.10 2.76
N ASP A 66 -18.01 4.36 3.72
CA ASP A 66 -17.31 3.41 4.58
C ASP A 66 -17.23 1.98 3.99
N GLU A 67 -17.73 1.76 2.80
CA GLU A 67 -17.62 0.49 2.05
C GLU A 67 -16.21 0.17 1.55
N GLY A 68 -15.26 1.09 1.74
CA GLY A 68 -13.89 0.96 1.27
C GLY A 68 -13.02 -0.02 2.06
N VAL A 69 -11.85 -0.31 1.51
CA VAL A 69 -10.84 -1.17 2.14
C VAL A 69 -9.44 -0.76 1.69
N THR A 70 -8.47 -0.85 2.60
CA THR A 70 -7.05 -0.74 2.29
C THR A 70 -6.35 -2.04 2.65
N LYS A 71 -5.55 -2.58 1.71
CA LYS A 71 -4.78 -3.81 1.91
C LYS A 71 -3.31 -3.61 1.54
N LEU A 72 -2.42 -4.06 2.42
CA LEU A 72 -0.98 -4.05 2.20
C LEU A 72 -0.42 -5.48 2.30
N LEU A 73 0.58 -5.77 1.49
CA LEU A 73 1.27 -7.06 1.43
C LEU A 73 2.75 -6.84 1.76
N PHE A 74 3.24 -7.51 2.81
CA PHE A 74 4.62 -7.43 3.26
C PHE A 74 5.31 -8.78 3.06
N ASP A 75 6.60 -8.77 2.78
CA ASP A 75 7.42 -9.98 2.73
C ASP A 75 7.38 -10.69 4.09
N ASN A 76 7.06 -11.97 4.07
CA ASN A 76 7.02 -12.82 5.27
C ASN A 76 7.94 -14.04 5.10
N SER A 77 8.99 -13.89 4.31
CA SER A 77 10.04 -14.91 4.22
C SER A 77 10.77 -15.04 5.55
N PRO A 78 11.28 -16.23 5.90
CA PRO A 78 11.96 -16.48 7.18
C PRO A 78 13.12 -15.52 7.45
N GLU A 79 13.78 -15.06 6.40
CA GLU A 79 14.94 -14.17 6.46
C GLU A 79 14.60 -12.76 6.95
N THR A 80 13.34 -12.36 6.84
CA THR A 80 12.88 -11.03 7.26
C THR A 80 12.65 -10.90 8.77
N HIS A 81 12.59 -12.05 9.49
CA HIS A 81 12.30 -12.08 10.93
C HIS A 81 11.05 -11.26 11.33
N GLY A 82 10.08 -11.15 10.43
CA GLY A 82 8.84 -10.39 10.64
C GLY A 82 8.90 -8.89 10.29
N TYR A 83 10.05 -8.40 9.83
CA TYR A 83 10.27 -7.01 9.36
C TYR A 83 10.43 -6.95 7.85
N GLY A 84 9.62 -7.72 7.13
CA GLY A 84 9.66 -7.74 5.68
C GLY A 84 9.13 -6.45 5.06
N LYS A 85 9.76 -6.08 3.95
CA LYS A 85 9.41 -4.87 3.20
C LYS A 85 8.05 -5.01 2.54
N ILE A 86 7.40 -3.88 2.29
CA ILE A 86 6.17 -3.84 1.51
C ILE A 86 6.44 -4.27 0.07
N LEU A 87 5.64 -5.22 -0.43
CA LEU A 87 5.75 -5.80 -1.78
C LEU A 87 4.64 -5.33 -2.71
N GLY A 88 3.54 -4.87 -2.15
CA GLY A 88 2.40 -4.41 -2.90
C GLY A 88 1.25 -4.01 -2.01
N GLY A 89 0.19 -3.53 -2.64
CA GLY A 89 -1.03 -3.15 -1.94
C GLY A 89 -2.09 -2.61 -2.86
N GLY A 90 -3.26 -2.37 -2.31
CA GLY A 90 -4.37 -1.82 -3.04
C GLY A 90 -5.41 -1.21 -2.13
N MET A 91 -6.27 -0.42 -2.73
CA MET A 91 -7.36 0.30 -2.08
C MET A 91 -8.60 0.23 -2.96
N VAL A 92 -9.72 0.08 -2.32
CA VAL A 92 -11.03 0.28 -2.93
C VAL A 92 -11.75 1.33 -2.11
N GLY A 93 -12.26 2.37 -2.72
CA GLY A 93 -12.98 3.42 -2.02
C GLY A 93 -12.79 4.79 -2.63
N THR A 94 -13.45 5.79 -2.06
CA THR A 94 -13.38 7.18 -2.47
C THR A 94 -11.95 7.71 -2.43
N HIS A 95 -11.50 8.31 -3.53
CA HIS A 95 -10.14 8.89 -3.67
C HIS A 95 -8.98 7.87 -3.60
N ALA A 96 -9.23 6.57 -3.81
CA ALA A 96 -8.19 5.54 -3.81
C ALA A 96 -7.07 5.85 -4.82
N GLY A 97 -7.41 6.36 -6.01
CA GLY A 97 -6.45 6.77 -7.03
C GLY A 97 -5.53 7.91 -6.58
N GLY A 98 -6.03 8.83 -5.76
CA GLY A 98 -5.23 9.92 -5.20
C GLY A 98 -4.26 9.47 -4.09
N MET A 99 -4.56 8.36 -3.40
CA MET A 99 -3.80 7.87 -2.25
C MET A 99 -2.80 6.77 -2.60
N ILE A 100 -3.01 6.03 -3.70
CA ILE A 100 -2.15 4.88 -4.07
C ILE A 100 -0.68 5.26 -4.24
N GLY A 101 -0.39 6.51 -4.57
CA GLY A 101 0.96 7.05 -4.66
C GLY A 101 1.76 6.95 -3.37
N GLN A 102 1.11 7.00 -2.21
CA GLN A 102 1.77 6.83 -0.92
C GLN A 102 2.27 5.38 -0.74
N ILE A 103 1.47 4.40 -1.15
CA ILE A 103 1.88 2.98 -1.12
C ILE A 103 3.02 2.76 -2.12
N ALA A 104 2.94 3.35 -3.31
CA ALA A 104 4.00 3.28 -4.31
C ALA A 104 5.33 3.85 -3.77
N LEU A 105 5.28 5.00 -3.09
CA LEU A 105 6.47 5.61 -2.47
C LEU A 105 7.05 4.70 -1.38
N ALA A 106 6.21 4.11 -0.52
CA ALA A 106 6.66 3.19 0.51
C ALA A 106 7.40 1.97 -0.07
N ILE A 107 6.92 1.42 -1.20
CA ILE A 107 7.58 0.32 -1.92
C ILE A 107 8.93 0.77 -2.47
N GLU A 108 9.01 1.93 -3.14
CA GLU A 108 10.26 2.47 -3.68
C GLU A 108 11.31 2.72 -2.59
N MET A 109 10.88 3.21 -1.44
CA MET A 109 11.75 3.45 -0.28
C MET A 109 12.10 2.16 0.48
N GLY A 110 11.44 1.05 0.19
CA GLY A 110 11.67 -0.23 0.86
C GLY A 110 11.24 -0.23 2.31
N ALA A 111 10.16 0.47 2.64
CA ALA A 111 9.59 0.55 3.98
C ALA A 111 9.04 -0.82 4.43
N ASP A 112 9.01 -1.04 5.73
CA ASP A 112 8.32 -2.15 6.38
C ASP A 112 7.00 -1.70 7.05
N ALA A 113 6.33 -2.62 7.73
CA ALA A 113 5.06 -2.32 8.38
C ALA A 113 5.21 -1.36 9.57
N VAL A 114 6.38 -1.36 10.22
CA VAL A 114 6.66 -0.46 11.36
C VAL A 114 6.90 0.96 10.84
N ASP A 115 7.66 1.11 9.76
CA ASP A 115 7.93 2.40 9.15
C ASP A 115 6.62 3.10 8.74
N ILE A 116 5.73 2.35 8.06
CA ILE A 116 4.45 2.88 7.58
C ILE A 116 3.50 3.17 8.74
N GLY A 117 3.35 2.24 9.69
CA GLY A 117 2.43 2.38 10.84
C GLY A 117 2.85 3.48 11.82
N LYS A 118 4.15 3.77 11.95
CA LYS A 118 4.65 4.88 12.78
C LYS A 118 4.72 6.22 12.06
N THR A 119 4.49 6.26 10.76
CA THR A 119 4.37 7.51 10.03
C THR A 119 3.11 8.23 10.48
N ILE A 120 3.25 9.48 10.97
CA ILE A 120 2.12 10.27 11.46
C ILE A 120 1.26 10.69 10.26
N HIS A 121 0.03 10.21 10.24
CA HIS A 121 -0.99 10.61 9.27
C HIS A 121 -1.90 11.69 9.87
N PRO A 122 -2.39 12.65 9.07
CA PRO A 122 -3.41 13.58 9.53
C PRO A 122 -4.69 12.82 9.90
N HIS A 123 -5.28 13.15 11.05
CA HIS A 123 -6.51 12.53 11.53
C HIS A 123 -7.65 13.58 11.61
N PRO A 124 -8.90 13.28 11.20
CA PRO A 124 -9.29 12.08 10.47
C PRO A 124 -9.15 12.27 8.95
N THR A 125 -8.54 11.31 8.28
CA THR A 125 -8.39 11.32 6.82
C THR A 125 -8.54 9.90 6.23
N PHE A 126 -8.80 9.80 4.93
CA PHE A 126 -8.76 8.50 4.24
C PHE A 126 -7.36 7.91 4.18
N GLY A 127 -6.33 8.76 4.11
CA GLY A 127 -4.92 8.35 4.00
C GLY A 127 -4.41 7.58 5.22
N GLU A 128 -4.96 7.83 6.42
CA GLU A 128 -4.57 7.09 7.64
C GLU A 128 -4.87 5.60 7.53
N SER A 129 -5.83 5.19 6.66
CA SER A 129 -6.12 3.78 6.41
C SER A 129 -4.90 2.97 5.95
N ILE A 130 -3.89 3.62 5.36
CA ILE A 130 -2.61 3.01 4.97
C ILE A 130 -1.78 2.69 6.20
N GLY A 131 -1.65 3.63 7.14
CA GLY A 131 -1.01 3.40 8.42
C GLY A 131 -1.70 2.31 9.23
N MET A 132 -3.03 2.37 9.33
CA MET A 132 -3.84 1.37 10.03
C MET A 132 -3.69 -0.03 9.42
N ALA A 133 -3.64 -0.16 8.10
CA ALA A 133 -3.40 -1.44 7.44
C ALA A 133 -1.99 -1.99 7.76
N ALA A 134 -0.98 -1.13 7.85
CA ALA A 134 0.36 -1.52 8.26
C ALA A 134 0.40 -1.96 9.73
N GLU A 135 -0.30 -1.28 10.62
CA GLU A 135 -0.44 -1.66 12.03
C GLU A 135 -1.17 -3.00 12.20
N VAL A 136 -2.20 -3.28 11.37
CA VAL A 136 -2.85 -4.60 11.34
C VAL A 136 -1.83 -5.69 10.98
N ALA A 137 -1.00 -5.46 9.95
CA ALA A 137 0.05 -6.40 9.59
C ALA A 137 1.08 -6.59 10.71
N HIS A 138 1.46 -5.51 11.39
CA HIS A 138 2.39 -5.57 12.51
C HIS A 138 1.78 -6.20 13.78
N GLY A 139 0.45 -6.06 13.95
CA GLY A 139 -0.29 -6.53 15.13
C GLY A 139 -0.38 -5.47 16.24
N SER A 140 -0.25 -4.20 15.91
CA SER A 140 -0.32 -3.04 16.80
C SER A 140 -1.57 -2.17 16.61
N CYS A 141 -2.42 -2.49 15.64
CA CYS A 141 -3.66 -1.74 15.41
C CYS A 141 -4.62 -1.83 16.60
N THR A 142 -5.08 -0.67 17.07
CA THR A 142 -6.02 -0.56 18.20
C THR A 142 -7.47 -0.41 17.75
N ASP A 143 -7.70 0.00 16.52
CA ASP A 143 -9.02 0.34 15.98
C ASP A 143 -9.79 -0.88 15.46
N LEU A 144 -9.14 -2.02 15.42
CA LEU A 144 -9.75 -3.30 15.08
C LEU A 144 -9.59 -4.31 16.21
N PRO A 145 -10.59 -5.19 16.42
CA PRO A 145 -10.44 -6.28 17.37
C PRO A 145 -9.25 -7.16 16.99
N PRO A 146 -8.50 -7.68 17.98
CA PRO A 146 -7.34 -8.52 17.70
C PRO A 146 -7.76 -9.77 16.89
N VAL A 147 -6.99 -10.07 15.85
CA VAL A 147 -7.20 -11.29 15.05
C VAL A 147 -7.01 -12.49 15.96
N ARG A 148 -8.06 -13.24 16.20
CA ARG A 148 -7.95 -14.54 16.93
C ARG A 148 -7.06 -15.46 16.09
N ARG A 149 -5.94 -15.85 16.68
CA ARG A 149 -5.03 -16.86 16.12
C ARG A 149 -5.62 -18.25 16.24
#